data_4ee806bb4c34c73a9d9a818b58763890
#
_entry.id   4ee806bb4c34c73a9d9a818b58763890
#
_cell.length_a   1.000
_cell.length_b   1.000
_cell.length_c   1.000
_cell.angle_alpha   90.00
_cell.angle_beta   90.00
_cell.angle_gamma   90.00
#
_symmetry.space_group_name_H-M   'P 1'
#
loop_
_entity.id
_entity.type
_entity.pdbx_description
1 polymer ?
#
loop_
_entity_poly.entity_id
_entity_poly.type
_entity_poly.pdbx_seq_one_letter_code
_entity_poly.pdbx_strand_id
1 'polypeptide(L)'
;MFLWVLVLGAFVSRSECYFSEEKYPEESKMQPPTVVIAIIARNAAHSLPYYLGALERLNYPKARISVWAATDHNADNTTAVLREWLTVMQQFYHYVEWRPMEHPTSYPGEMGPKYWSNSRYEYLMKLKQAALNFAKTRWADYILYADTDNILTNPETLNLLIAENKSVVAPMLDSQGAYSNYWCGITPQGYYRRTAEYFPTRQRHRLGCYPVPMVHSTFLLDMRKTGMKKLAFHPPHLDYSWPFDDIIVFAFSCRVSEVQMYLCNKVRYGYLNVPAKPHHTIEDDSISFSHLILEATIDGPPMAPSKYVSLFPKQRDLMGFDEVYLINLRRRQDRRDRMLYSLNELEIDVKVVDAIDGGALNSSDIKILGVDILPGYYDPFSRRTLTKGEVGCFLSHYYIWKEMVDQQMDKALIFEDDVRFQANFKRRVLRLMEEVEMVELDWDIIYLGRKQVKPGDEEVVENVRNLVVADYSYWTLSYAISLQGAQKLLNAEPLSKMLPVDEFLPIMYDKHTNENYKSHYPNRNLQALYL
;
A
#
# COMPACT_ATOMS: atom_id res chain seq x y z
N MET A 1 -109.36 29.78 -9.43
CA MET A 1 -108.80 28.44 -9.22
C MET A 1 -107.37 28.48 -9.75
N PHE A 2 -106.45 28.92 -8.87
CA PHE A 2 -105.02 28.94 -9.17
C PHE A 2 -104.27 28.46 -7.93
N LEU A 3 -103.53 27.38 -8.11
CA LEU A 3 -102.70 26.70 -7.09
C LEU A 3 -101.41 27.45 -7.00
N TRP A 4 -101.06 27.93 -5.81
CA TRP A 4 -99.74 28.44 -5.49
C TRP A 4 -98.87 27.29 -4.96
N VAL A 5 -97.79 27.00 -5.68
CA VAL A 5 -96.76 26.08 -5.20
C VAL A 5 -95.64 26.92 -4.56
N LEU A 6 -95.46 26.76 -3.25
CA LEU A 6 -94.36 27.32 -2.47
C LEU A 6 -93.14 26.45 -2.71
N VAL A 7 -92.12 27.04 -3.34
CA VAL A 7 -90.78 26.42 -3.41
C VAL A 7 -89.98 26.89 -2.21
N LEU A 8 -89.75 26.04 -1.27
CA LEU A 8 -88.81 26.22 -0.17
C LEU A 8 -87.39 25.98 -0.70
N GLY A 9 -86.64 27.06 -0.92
CA GLY A 9 -85.18 26.97 -1.19
C GLY A 9 -84.42 26.63 0.07
N ALA A 10 -83.88 25.44 0.15
CA ALA A 10 -82.92 25.06 1.22
C ALA A 10 -81.53 25.65 0.86
N PHE A 11 -81.15 26.62 1.63
CA PHE A 11 -79.73 27.05 1.63
C PHE A 11 -78.84 25.94 2.28
N VAL A 12 -78.19 25.20 1.43
CA VAL A 12 -77.07 24.32 1.91
C VAL A 12 -75.83 25.18 2.03
N SER A 13 -75.51 25.59 3.23
CA SER A 13 -74.22 26.17 3.55
C SER A 13 -73.15 25.08 3.38
N ARG A 14 -72.34 25.19 2.32
CA ARG A 14 -71.08 24.44 2.23
C ARG A 14 -70.17 24.95 3.33
N SER A 15 -70.04 24.20 4.43
CA SER A 15 -68.92 24.29 5.32
C SER A 15 -67.73 23.69 4.58
N GLU A 16 -66.84 24.52 4.05
CA GLU A 16 -65.52 24.08 3.65
C GLU A 16 -64.77 23.63 4.89
N CYS A 17 -64.71 22.32 5.07
CA CYS A 17 -63.73 21.74 5.98
C CYS A 17 -62.35 22.06 5.45
N TYR A 18 -61.72 23.09 5.98
CA TYR A 18 -60.28 23.24 5.89
C TYR A 18 -59.68 22.06 6.70
N PHE A 19 -59.37 20.97 6.00
CA PHE A 19 -58.36 20.05 6.47
C PHE A 19 -57.05 20.83 6.50
N SER A 20 -56.62 21.28 7.67
CA SER A 20 -55.22 21.59 7.88
C SER A 20 -54.48 20.33 7.45
N GLU A 21 -53.68 20.41 6.38
CA GLU A 21 -52.65 19.44 6.13
C GLU A 21 -51.79 19.45 7.40
N GLU A 22 -52.07 18.51 8.32
CA GLU A 22 -51.09 18.08 9.27
C GLU A 22 -49.92 17.64 8.42
N LYS A 23 -48.87 18.48 8.39
CA LYS A 23 -47.57 18.07 7.92
C LYS A 23 -47.21 16.89 8.81
N TYR A 24 -47.45 15.66 8.30
CA TYR A 24 -46.84 14.48 8.88
C TYR A 24 -45.33 14.82 8.98
N PRO A 25 -44.72 14.66 10.16
CA PRO A 25 -43.28 14.83 10.25
C PRO A 25 -42.67 13.96 9.17
N GLU A 26 -41.79 14.56 8.33
CA GLU A 26 -41.02 13.83 7.30
C GLU A 26 -40.68 12.46 7.88
N GLU A 27 -41.06 11.38 7.18
CA GLU A 27 -40.77 10.01 7.60
C GLU A 27 -39.41 10.00 8.23
N SER A 28 -39.33 9.72 9.51
CA SER A 28 -38.09 9.81 10.27
C SER A 28 -37.08 8.93 9.53
N LYS A 29 -36.10 9.55 8.86
CA LYS A 29 -35.03 8.83 8.16
C LYS A 29 -34.52 7.80 9.14
N MET A 30 -34.80 6.53 8.88
CA MET A 30 -34.38 5.44 9.76
C MET A 30 -32.90 5.64 10.06
N GLN A 31 -32.57 5.77 11.33
CA GLN A 31 -31.17 5.98 11.71
C GLN A 31 -30.34 4.80 11.22
N PRO A 32 -29.08 5.05 10.74
CA PRO A 32 -28.19 3.99 10.33
C PRO A 32 -28.04 2.93 11.43
N PRO A 33 -27.87 1.65 11.07
CA PRO A 33 -27.64 0.58 12.04
C PRO A 33 -26.49 0.88 13.00
N THR A 34 -26.52 0.28 14.18
CA THR A 34 -25.42 0.35 15.15
C THR A 34 -24.30 -0.62 14.76
N VAL A 35 -23.04 -0.19 14.89
CA VAL A 35 -21.87 -1.00 14.56
C VAL A 35 -20.92 -1.02 15.75
N VAL A 36 -20.41 -2.20 16.11
CA VAL A 36 -19.23 -2.33 16.97
C VAL A 36 -18.02 -2.50 16.07
N ILE A 37 -16.96 -1.73 16.30
CA ILE A 37 -15.64 -1.96 15.68
C ILE A 37 -14.75 -2.61 16.74
N ALA A 38 -14.29 -3.83 16.45
CA ALA A 38 -13.38 -4.58 17.32
C ALA A 38 -11.94 -4.34 16.88
N ILE A 39 -11.14 -3.70 17.73
CA ILE A 39 -9.71 -3.43 17.54
C ILE A 39 -8.93 -4.32 18.48
N ILE A 40 -8.17 -5.27 17.95
CA ILE A 40 -7.29 -6.15 18.72
C ILE A 40 -5.86 -5.90 18.22
N ALA A 41 -5.04 -5.26 19.05
CA ALA A 41 -3.74 -4.77 18.63
C ALA A 41 -2.59 -5.54 19.31
N ARG A 42 -1.66 -6.06 18.50
CA ARG A 42 -0.44 -6.70 18.98
C ARG A 42 0.76 -6.28 18.12
N ASN A 43 1.77 -5.65 18.76
CA ASN A 43 3.00 -5.20 18.10
C ASN A 43 2.70 -4.44 16.80
N ALA A 44 1.80 -3.45 16.89
CA ALA A 44 1.22 -2.72 15.77
C ALA A 44 1.49 -1.21 15.82
N ALA A 45 2.46 -0.76 16.63
CA ALA A 45 2.74 0.67 16.79
C ALA A 45 3.06 1.35 15.44
N HIS A 46 3.67 0.63 14.50
CA HIS A 46 4.02 1.10 13.16
C HIS A 46 2.80 1.23 12.22
N SER A 47 1.79 0.40 12.37
CA SER A 47 0.60 0.37 11.49
C SER A 47 -0.58 1.16 12.04
N LEU A 48 -0.72 1.26 13.37
CA LEU A 48 -1.84 1.92 14.03
C LEU A 48 -2.10 3.34 13.54
N PRO A 49 -1.12 4.22 13.32
CA PRO A 49 -1.42 5.57 12.85
C PRO A 49 -2.23 5.60 11.55
N TYR A 50 -1.90 4.76 10.59
CA TYR A 50 -2.60 4.66 9.31
C TYR A 50 -3.93 3.92 9.42
N TYR A 51 -3.96 2.83 10.19
CA TYR A 51 -5.18 2.08 10.49
C TYR A 51 -6.24 2.96 11.16
N LEU A 52 -5.88 3.67 12.22
CA LEU A 52 -6.78 4.56 12.96
C LEU A 52 -7.24 5.74 12.09
N GLY A 53 -6.33 6.33 11.31
CA GLY A 53 -6.68 7.36 10.34
C GLY A 53 -7.67 6.88 9.28
N ALA A 54 -7.56 5.63 8.84
CA ALA A 54 -8.53 5.03 7.91
C ALA A 54 -9.91 4.85 8.57
N LEU A 55 -9.97 4.39 9.83
CA LEU A 55 -11.23 4.29 10.59
C LEU A 55 -11.89 5.66 10.82
N GLU A 56 -11.11 6.71 11.09
CA GLU A 56 -11.62 8.08 11.22
C GLU A 56 -12.32 8.56 9.96
N ARG A 57 -11.79 8.20 8.80
CA ARG A 57 -12.29 8.60 7.47
C ARG A 57 -13.47 7.78 6.97
N LEU A 58 -13.87 6.71 7.67
CA LEU A 58 -15.09 5.98 7.29
C LEU A 58 -16.30 6.92 7.30
N ASN A 59 -17.02 6.99 6.20
CA ASN A 59 -18.24 7.77 6.04
C ASN A 59 -19.41 7.05 6.73
N TYR A 60 -19.36 7.01 8.06
CA TYR A 60 -20.41 6.43 8.89
C TYR A 60 -20.57 7.27 10.16
N PRO A 61 -21.81 7.51 10.64
CA PRO A 61 -22.03 8.35 11.82
C PRO A 61 -21.32 7.78 13.05
N LYS A 62 -20.34 8.50 13.58
CA LYS A 62 -19.54 8.04 14.74
C LYS A 62 -20.41 7.78 15.97
N ALA A 63 -21.50 8.55 16.15
CA ALA A 63 -22.49 8.33 17.21
C ALA A 63 -23.26 7.00 17.07
N ARG A 64 -23.13 6.28 15.96
CA ARG A 64 -23.70 4.93 15.73
C ARG A 64 -22.64 3.84 15.83
N ILE A 65 -21.41 4.19 16.13
CA ILE A 65 -20.29 3.25 16.28
C ILE A 65 -19.88 3.16 17.74
N SER A 66 -19.77 1.95 18.26
CA SER A 66 -19.09 1.63 19.52
C SER A 66 -17.73 1.01 19.20
N VAL A 67 -16.69 1.41 19.90
CA VAL A 67 -15.35 0.82 19.76
C VAL A 67 -15.09 -0.13 20.91
N TRP A 68 -14.71 -1.36 20.60
CA TRP A 68 -14.16 -2.32 21.55
C TRP A 68 -12.68 -2.50 21.21
N ALA A 69 -11.80 -2.04 22.09
CA ALA A 69 -10.37 -2.05 21.84
C ALA A 69 -9.63 -2.83 22.93
N ALA A 70 -8.72 -3.71 22.50
CA ALA A 70 -7.88 -4.49 23.39
C ALA A 70 -6.44 -4.56 22.85
N THR A 71 -5.48 -4.69 23.75
CA THR A 71 -4.09 -4.98 23.39
C THR A 71 -3.68 -6.35 23.90
N ASP A 72 -2.71 -6.96 23.23
CA ASP A 72 -2.30 -8.33 23.44
C ASP A 72 -0.75 -8.44 23.42
N HIS A 73 -0.12 -8.68 24.58
CA HIS A 73 1.30 -9.03 24.74
C HIS A 73 2.25 -8.18 23.87
N ASN A 74 2.24 -6.86 24.03
CA ASN A 74 3.02 -5.94 23.22
C ASN A 74 4.47 -5.82 23.73
N ALA A 75 5.42 -5.87 22.79
CA ALA A 75 6.83 -5.55 23.01
C ALA A 75 7.21 -4.16 22.48
N ASP A 76 6.25 -3.44 21.88
CA ASP A 76 6.39 -2.10 21.33
C ASP A 76 5.39 -1.11 21.98
N ASN A 77 5.30 0.11 21.44
CA ASN A 77 4.44 1.17 21.96
C ASN A 77 2.96 1.07 21.54
N THR A 78 2.49 -0.07 21.06
CA THR A 78 1.11 -0.29 20.59
C THR A 78 0.07 0.20 21.61
N THR A 79 0.20 -0.19 22.89
CA THR A 79 -0.74 0.20 23.94
C THR A 79 -0.78 1.70 24.15
N ALA A 80 0.37 2.38 24.10
CA ALA A 80 0.44 3.83 24.28
C ALA A 80 -0.22 4.58 23.11
N VAL A 81 0.08 4.19 21.87
CA VAL A 81 -0.52 4.78 20.65
C VAL A 81 -2.04 4.64 20.66
N LEU A 82 -2.54 3.45 20.97
CA LEU A 82 -3.99 3.19 21.00
C LEU A 82 -4.68 3.95 22.13
N ARG A 83 -4.05 4.04 23.32
CA ARG A 83 -4.56 4.83 24.45
C ARG A 83 -4.65 6.32 24.09
N GLU A 84 -3.61 6.89 23.45
CA GLU A 84 -3.61 8.28 23.02
C GLU A 84 -4.80 8.56 22.10
N TRP A 85 -5.00 7.74 21.07
CA TRP A 85 -6.12 7.86 20.15
C TRP A 85 -7.48 7.75 20.85
N LEU A 86 -7.69 6.73 21.69
CA LEU A 86 -8.95 6.51 22.40
C LEU A 86 -9.28 7.67 23.33
N THR A 87 -8.28 8.27 23.99
CA THR A 87 -8.48 9.42 24.89
C THR A 87 -9.13 10.60 24.16
N VAL A 88 -8.75 10.85 22.91
CA VAL A 88 -9.34 11.92 22.12
C VAL A 88 -10.64 11.48 21.46
N MET A 89 -10.66 10.28 20.88
CA MET A 89 -11.75 9.84 20.02
C MET A 89 -12.98 9.37 20.76
N GLN A 90 -12.89 9.00 22.06
CA GLN A 90 -14.02 8.51 22.85
C GLN A 90 -15.22 9.47 22.88
N GLN A 91 -15.00 10.78 22.77
CA GLN A 91 -16.07 11.78 22.76
C GLN A 91 -16.90 11.78 21.46
N PHE A 92 -16.38 11.21 20.37
CA PHE A 92 -17.06 11.18 19.07
C PHE A 92 -17.84 9.88 18.84
N TYR A 93 -17.38 8.79 19.42
CA TYR A 93 -18.04 7.49 19.30
C TYR A 93 -19.16 7.32 20.31
N HIS A 94 -20.14 6.47 19.98
CA HIS A 94 -21.26 6.18 20.89
C HIS A 94 -20.78 5.62 22.23
N TYR A 95 -19.81 4.72 22.20
CA TYR A 95 -19.21 4.13 23.40
C TYR A 95 -17.82 3.56 23.07
N VAL A 96 -16.95 3.55 24.07
CA VAL A 96 -15.62 2.98 23.98
C VAL A 96 -15.38 2.03 25.15
N GLU A 97 -15.07 0.79 24.84
CA GLU A 97 -14.59 -0.21 25.81
C GLU A 97 -13.09 -0.37 25.59
N TRP A 98 -12.29 -0.12 26.64
CA TRP A 98 -10.83 -0.19 26.57
C TRP A 98 -10.30 -1.29 27.50
N ARG A 99 -9.56 -2.26 26.96
CA ARG A 99 -8.98 -3.42 27.63
C ARG A 99 -7.49 -3.54 27.34
N PRO A 100 -6.65 -2.71 27.96
CA PRO A 100 -5.21 -2.80 27.78
C PRO A 100 -4.65 -4.03 28.50
N MET A 101 -3.62 -4.64 27.91
CA MET A 101 -2.72 -5.54 28.57
C MET A 101 -1.35 -4.86 28.69
N GLU A 102 -0.92 -4.60 29.91
CA GLU A 102 0.38 -3.98 30.17
C GLU A 102 1.49 -5.04 30.27
N HIS A 103 1.17 -6.21 30.78
CA HIS A 103 2.07 -7.35 30.99
C HIS A 103 1.28 -8.67 30.88
N PRO A 104 1.93 -9.78 30.45
CA PRO A 104 3.31 -9.94 29.94
C PRO A 104 3.47 -9.46 28.50
N THR A 105 4.73 -9.28 28.05
CA THR A 105 5.08 -8.82 26.69
C THR A 105 5.26 -9.97 25.69
N SER A 106 5.27 -11.22 26.14
CA SER A 106 5.41 -12.41 25.30
C SER A 106 4.60 -13.57 25.85
N TYR A 107 4.28 -14.54 24.99
CA TYR A 107 3.63 -15.79 25.41
C TYR A 107 4.65 -16.82 25.86
N PRO A 108 4.25 -17.76 26.75
CA PRO A 108 5.11 -18.89 27.14
C PRO A 108 5.51 -19.70 25.88
N GLY A 109 6.80 -19.96 25.73
CA GLY A 109 7.34 -20.71 24.58
C GLY A 109 7.33 -19.97 23.24
N GLU A 110 7.08 -18.68 23.23
CA GLU A 110 7.15 -17.86 22.03
C GLU A 110 8.61 -17.66 21.57
N MET A 111 8.94 -18.06 20.35
CA MET A 111 10.28 -17.93 19.78
C MET A 111 10.57 -16.55 19.18
N GLY A 112 9.57 -15.67 19.12
CA GLY A 112 9.69 -14.32 18.60
C GLY A 112 8.32 -13.66 18.43
N PRO A 113 8.26 -12.33 18.24
CA PRO A 113 7.03 -11.54 18.24
C PRO A 113 6.04 -11.91 17.12
N LYS A 114 6.52 -12.59 16.07
CA LYS A 114 5.71 -13.06 14.92
C LYS A 114 5.46 -14.57 14.94
N TYR A 115 5.92 -15.28 15.96
CA TYR A 115 5.62 -16.69 16.14
C TYR A 115 4.18 -16.92 16.61
N TRP A 116 3.50 -17.90 16.04
CA TRP A 116 2.14 -18.28 16.37
C TRP A 116 2.11 -19.57 17.20
N SER A 117 2.08 -19.40 18.53
CA SER A 117 1.88 -20.50 19.48
C SER A 117 0.41 -20.80 19.67
N ASN A 118 0.06 -22.00 20.16
CA ASN A 118 -1.31 -22.35 20.50
C ASN A 118 -1.90 -21.39 21.55
N SER A 119 -1.09 -20.95 22.53
CA SER A 119 -1.52 -19.98 23.54
C SER A 119 -1.87 -18.62 22.92
N ARG A 120 -1.16 -18.20 21.89
CA ARG A 120 -1.47 -16.98 21.14
C ARG A 120 -2.79 -17.11 20.38
N TYR A 121 -2.98 -18.20 19.63
CA TYR A 121 -4.26 -18.47 18.95
C TYR A 121 -5.43 -18.48 19.93
N GLU A 122 -5.28 -19.20 21.03
CA GLU A 122 -6.33 -19.29 22.06
C GLU A 122 -6.68 -17.93 22.65
N TYR A 123 -5.68 -17.13 22.99
CA TYR A 123 -5.92 -15.81 23.56
C TYR A 123 -6.56 -14.84 22.56
N LEU A 124 -6.11 -14.84 21.31
CA LEU A 124 -6.74 -14.06 20.24
C LEU A 124 -8.21 -14.46 20.06
N MET A 125 -8.51 -15.75 20.04
CA MET A 125 -9.90 -16.22 19.97
C MET A 125 -10.74 -15.79 21.17
N LYS A 126 -10.18 -15.78 22.38
CA LYS A 126 -10.84 -15.24 23.58
C LYS A 126 -11.13 -13.74 23.45
N LEU A 127 -10.20 -12.95 22.90
CA LEU A 127 -10.42 -11.53 22.64
C LEU A 127 -11.50 -11.30 21.57
N LYS A 128 -11.47 -12.04 20.47
CA LYS A 128 -12.53 -11.99 19.43
C LYS A 128 -13.89 -12.37 20.01
N GLN A 129 -13.93 -13.40 20.86
CA GLN A 129 -15.16 -13.79 21.57
C GLN A 129 -15.66 -12.73 22.55
N ALA A 130 -14.75 -12.06 23.27
CA ALA A 130 -15.13 -10.98 24.19
C ALA A 130 -15.74 -9.79 23.43
N ALA A 131 -15.19 -9.42 22.28
CA ALA A 131 -15.76 -8.39 21.41
C ALA A 131 -17.14 -8.80 20.86
N LEU A 132 -17.32 -10.08 20.48
CA LEU A 132 -18.61 -10.60 20.03
C LEU A 132 -19.66 -10.54 21.15
N ASN A 133 -19.28 -10.94 22.37
CA ASN A 133 -20.18 -10.86 23.55
C ASN A 133 -20.52 -9.41 23.89
N PHE A 134 -19.56 -8.49 23.78
CA PHE A 134 -19.81 -7.06 23.94
C PHE A 134 -20.85 -6.57 22.93
N ALA A 135 -20.72 -6.91 21.65
CA ALA A 135 -21.70 -6.55 20.62
C ALA A 135 -23.10 -7.11 20.94
N LYS A 136 -23.18 -8.36 21.41
CA LYS A 136 -24.44 -8.99 21.85
C LYS A 136 -25.08 -8.26 23.04
N THR A 137 -24.30 -7.91 24.07
CA THR A 137 -24.80 -7.21 25.26
C THR A 137 -25.21 -5.77 24.99
N ARG A 138 -24.61 -5.12 23.98
CA ARG A 138 -24.96 -3.77 23.54
C ARG A 138 -26.05 -3.72 22.47
N TRP A 139 -26.62 -4.87 22.11
CA TRP A 139 -27.64 -4.97 21.05
C TRP A 139 -27.21 -4.31 19.73
N ALA A 140 -25.92 -4.43 19.39
CA ALA A 140 -25.41 -3.90 18.16
C ALA A 140 -25.99 -4.68 16.96
N ASP A 141 -26.33 -3.95 15.88
CA ASP A 141 -26.80 -4.56 14.64
C ASP A 141 -25.68 -5.29 13.92
N TYR A 142 -24.45 -4.74 13.98
CA TYR A 142 -23.27 -5.28 13.32
C TYR A 142 -22.04 -5.23 14.21
N ILE A 143 -21.09 -6.13 13.92
CA ILE A 143 -19.72 -6.03 14.42
C ILE A 143 -18.73 -6.18 13.27
N LEU A 144 -17.79 -5.22 13.16
CA LEU A 144 -16.67 -5.24 12.23
C LEU A 144 -15.42 -5.68 12.99
N TYR A 145 -14.81 -6.77 12.54
CA TYR A 145 -13.42 -7.10 12.86
C TYR A 145 -12.52 -6.53 11.77
N ALA A 146 -11.44 -5.88 12.16
CA ALA A 146 -10.44 -5.37 11.26
C ALA A 146 -9.08 -5.42 11.96
N ASP A 147 -8.17 -6.24 11.46
CA ASP A 147 -6.81 -6.35 12.00
C ASP A 147 -6.06 -5.03 11.80
N THR A 148 -5.17 -4.71 12.72
CA THR A 148 -4.51 -3.39 12.82
C THR A 148 -3.46 -3.09 11.76
N ASP A 149 -3.18 -4.04 10.88
CA ASP A 149 -2.37 -3.90 9.67
C ASP A 149 -3.21 -3.84 8.37
N ASN A 150 -4.53 -3.75 8.50
CA ASN A 150 -5.46 -3.65 7.39
C ASN A 150 -5.95 -2.21 7.22
N ILE A 151 -5.71 -1.60 6.08
CA ILE A 151 -6.04 -0.20 5.82
C ILE A 151 -7.26 -0.10 4.91
N LEU A 152 -8.40 0.33 5.47
CA LEU A 152 -9.64 0.55 4.73
C LEU A 152 -9.59 1.93 4.03
N THR A 153 -9.11 1.96 2.80
CA THR A 153 -8.94 3.23 2.06
C THR A 153 -10.24 3.76 1.47
N ASN A 154 -11.25 2.91 1.32
CA ASN A 154 -12.56 3.34 0.82
C ASN A 154 -13.45 3.82 1.99
N PRO A 155 -13.81 5.10 2.05
CA PRO A 155 -14.65 5.63 3.14
C PRO A 155 -16.03 4.98 3.22
N GLU A 156 -16.56 4.47 2.11
CA GLU A 156 -17.88 3.85 2.03
C GLU A 156 -17.91 2.37 2.43
N THR A 157 -16.81 1.81 2.89
CA THR A 157 -16.67 0.37 3.16
C THR A 157 -17.80 -0.15 4.06
N LEU A 158 -18.12 0.51 5.18
CA LEU A 158 -19.20 0.06 6.06
C LEU A 158 -20.57 0.09 5.36
N ASN A 159 -20.90 1.18 4.68
CA ASN A 159 -22.17 1.31 3.96
C ASN A 159 -22.33 0.25 2.89
N LEU A 160 -21.27 0.00 2.11
CA LEU A 160 -21.25 -1.00 1.04
C LEU A 160 -21.42 -2.43 1.58
N LEU A 161 -20.72 -2.77 2.67
CA LEU A 161 -20.84 -4.10 3.29
C LEU A 161 -22.22 -4.32 3.94
N ILE A 162 -22.77 -3.32 4.61
CA ILE A 162 -24.11 -3.37 5.20
C ILE A 162 -25.16 -3.57 4.10
N ALA A 163 -25.04 -2.87 2.97
CA ALA A 163 -25.95 -2.98 1.85
C ALA A 163 -25.98 -4.38 1.20
N GLU A 164 -24.93 -5.19 1.35
CA GLU A 164 -24.90 -6.57 0.86
C GLU A 164 -25.85 -7.50 1.62
N ASN A 165 -26.30 -7.11 2.83
CA ASN A 165 -27.25 -7.86 3.66
C ASN A 165 -26.89 -9.35 3.85
N LYS A 166 -25.60 -9.62 4.09
CA LYS A 166 -25.07 -10.97 4.32
C LYS A 166 -24.82 -11.22 5.80
N SER A 167 -24.91 -12.49 6.22
CA SER A 167 -24.60 -12.87 7.61
C SER A 167 -23.16 -12.58 8.00
N VAL A 168 -22.22 -12.95 7.14
CA VAL A 168 -20.80 -12.66 7.26
C VAL A 168 -20.32 -12.15 5.90
N VAL A 169 -19.74 -10.97 5.84
CA VAL A 169 -19.20 -10.41 4.61
C VAL A 169 -17.83 -9.78 4.84
N ALA A 170 -16.88 -10.16 4.00
CA ALA A 170 -15.54 -9.57 3.98
C ALA A 170 -15.35 -8.69 2.75
N PRO A 171 -14.78 -7.48 2.89
CA PRO A 171 -14.26 -6.74 1.75
C PRO A 171 -13.00 -7.44 1.26
N MET A 172 -12.84 -7.64 -0.05
CA MET A 172 -11.56 -8.13 -0.57
C MET A 172 -10.51 -7.04 -0.41
N LEU A 173 -9.46 -7.33 0.33
CA LEU A 173 -8.33 -6.43 0.52
C LEU A 173 -7.18 -6.80 -0.42
N ASP A 174 -6.55 -5.80 -0.98
CA ASP A 174 -5.39 -5.96 -1.85
C ASP A 174 -4.11 -6.10 -1.02
N SER A 175 -3.16 -6.91 -1.48
CA SER A 175 -1.85 -7.07 -0.86
C SER A 175 -0.76 -7.13 -1.91
N GLN A 176 0.46 -7.19 -1.47
CA GLN A 176 1.57 -7.59 -2.33
C GLN A 176 1.39 -9.06 -2.77
N GLY A 177 1.54 -9.31 -4.06
CA GLY A 177 1.48 -10.65 -4.61
C GLY A 177 0.08 -11.27 -4.57
N ALA A 178 0.03 -12.55 -4.23
CA ALA A 178 -1.16 -13.39 -4.38
C ALA A 178 -1.94 -13.61 -3.07
N TYR A 179 -1.69 -12.82 -2.03
CA TYR A 179 -2.40 -12.94 -0.75
C TYR A 179 -3.63 -12.04 -0.69
N SER A 180 -4.65 -12.45 0.07
CA SER A 180 -5.84 -11.66 0.41
C SER A 180 -6.51 -12.26 1.65
N ASN A 181 -7.54 -11.62 2.17
CA ASN A 181 -8.22 -11.97 3.41
C ASN A 181 -9.31 -13.05 3.24
N TYR A 182 -9.13 -13.99 2.31
CA TYR A 182 -10.08 -15.09 2.08
C TYR A 182 -9.41 -16.32 1.47
N TRP A 183 -10.10 -17.45 1.54
CA TRP A 183 -9.75 -18.69 0.86
C TRP A 183 -10.96 -19.25 0.11
N CYS A 184 -10.74 -19.77 -1.10
CA CYS A 184 -11.80 -20.32 -1.95
C CYS A 184 -12.09 -21.80 -1.71
N GLY A 185 -11.27 -22.49 -0.93
CA GLY A 185 -11.42 -23.92 -0.68
C GLY A 185 -10.90 -24.37 0.67
N ILE A 186 -11.39 -25.54 1.11
CA ILE A 186 -10.96 -26.24 2.31
C ILE A 186 -10.55 -27.65 1.92
N THR A 187 -9.48 -28.19 2.51
CA THR A 187 -9.10 -29.59 2.38
C THR A 187 -9.99 -30.47 3.28
N PRO A 188 -10.05 -31.80 3.08
CA PRO A 188 -10.77 -32.69 3.98
C PRO A 188 -10.30 -32.60 5.44
N GLN A 189 -9.05 -32.21 5.69
CA GLN A 189 -8.45 -32.04 7.01
C GLN A 189 -8.70 -30.65 7.61
N GLY A 190 -9.48 -29.78 6.94
CA GLY A 190 -9.83 -28.46 7.43
C GLY A 190 -8.85 -27.33 7.05
N TYR A 191 -7.76 -27.61 6.36
CA TYR A 191 -6.84 -26.56 5.91
C TYR A 191 -7.42 -25.76 4.74
N TYR A 192 -7.08 -24.50 4.70
CA TYR A 192 -7.42 -23.59 3.61
C TYR A 192 -6.58 -23.88 2.34
N ARG A 193 -7.18 -23.72 1.17
CA ARG A 193 -6.49 -23.85 -0.12
C ARG A 193 -7.01 -22.87 -1.15
N ARG A 194 -6.19 -22.62 -2.17
CA ARG A 194 -6.59 -21.90 -3.38
C ARG A 194 -7.22 -22.88 -4.36
N THR A 195 -8.35 -22.48 -4.95
CA THR A 195 -8.97 -23.15 -6.09
C THR A 195 -8.72 -22.37 -7.37
N ALA A 196 -9.12 -22.88 -8.52
CA ALA A 196 -8.99 -22.21 -9.81
C ALA A 196 -9.65 -20.81 -9.84
N GLU A 197 -10.67 -20.59 -9.01
CA GLU A 197 -11.40 -19.31 -8.94
C GLU A 197 -10.68 -18.23 -8.12
N TYR A 198 -9.65 -18.59 -7.36
CA TYR A 198 -8.96 -17.65 -6.48
C TYR A 198 -8.33 -16.49 -7.25
N PHE A 199 -7.51 -16.78 -8.25
CA PHE A 199 -6.81 -15.74 -9.03
C PHE A 199 -7.74 -14.85 -9.85
N PRO A 200 -8.73 -15.37 -10.60
CA PRO A 200 -9.69 -14.52 -11.29
C PRO A 200 -10.46 -13.57 -10.37
N THR A 201 -10.82 -14.04 -9.17
CA THR A 201 -11.48 -13.21 -8.14
C THR A 201 -10.51 -12.16 -7.58
N ARG A 202 -9.28 -12.56 -7.23
CA ARG A 202 -8.23 -11.69 -6.68
C ARG A 202 -7.81 -10.60 -7.68
N GLN A 203 -7.71 -10.94 -8.96
CA GLN A 203 -7.36 -10.02 -10.05
C GLN A 203 -8.53 -9.19 -10.56
N ARG A 204 -9.73 -9.34 -9.94
CA ARG A 204 -10.95 -8.61 -10.33
C ARG A 204 -11.41 -8.88 -11.77
N HIS A 205 -11.01 -10.00 -12.37
CA HIS A 205 -11.59 -10.45 -13.64
C HIS A 205 -13.06 -10.89 -13.46
N ARG A 206 -13.45 -11.11 -12.21
CA ARG A 206 -14.80 -11.48 -11.79
C ARG A 206 -15.18 -10.58 -10.61
N LEU A 207 -16.14 -9.68 -10.82
CA LEU A 207 -16.65 -8.74 -9.80
C LEU A 207 -17.97 -9.22 -9.21
N GLY A 208 -18.11 -9.11 -7.88
CA GLY A 208 -19.34 -9.51 -7.19
C GLY A 208 -19.17 -9.70 -5.70
N CYS A 209 -20.14 -10.39 -5.10
CA CYS A 209 -20.11 -10.86 -3.72
C CYS A 209 -20.35 -12.37 -3.75
N TYR A 210 -19.34 -13.16 -3.43
CA TYR A 210 -19.31 -14.61 -3.64
C TYR A 210 -19.27 -15.38 -2.32
N PRO A 211 -19.97 -16.53 -2.22
CA PRO A 211 -19.82 -17.41 -1.07
C PRO A 211 -18.40 -18.01 -1.06
N VAL A 212 -17.78 -17.97 0.10
CA VAL A 212 -16.44 -18.53 0.33
C VAL A 212 -16.44 -19.33 1.63
N PRO A 213 -15.60 -20.36 1.76
CA PRO A 213 -15.53 -21.18 2.95
C PRO A 213 -14.79 -20.50 4.12
N MET A 214 -13.93 -19.52 3.86
CA MET A 214 -13.16 -18.82 4.89
C MET A 214 -12.91 -17.37 4.53
N VAL A 215 -13.10 -16.50 5.51
CA VAL A 215 -12.65 -15.10 5.54
C VAL A 215 -11.88 -14.84 6.82
N HIS A 216 -10.97 -13.87 6.79
CA HIS A 216 -10.16 -13.51 7.96
C HIS A 216 -9.77 -12.03 7.92
N SER A 217 -9.06 -11.58 8.94
CA SER A 217 -8.51 -10.23 9.12
C SER A 217 -9.55 -9.12 9.16
N THR A 218 -10.33 -8.93 8.09
CA THR A 218 -11.40 -7.92 8.05
C THR A 218 -12.68 -8.52 7.53
N PHE A 219 -13.74 -8.48 8.35
CA PHE A 219 -15.09 -8.94 7.99
C PHE A 219 -16.15 -8.33 8.91
N LEU A 220 -17.36 -8.19 8.38
CA LEU A 220 -18.54 -7.67 9.07
C LEU A 220 -19.50 -8.81 9.36
N LEU A 221 -20.02 -8.89 10.59
CA LEU A 221 -21.08 -9.82 11.01
C LEU A 221 -22.39 -9.05 11.19
N ASP A 222 -23.50 -9.53 10.62
CA ASP A 222 -24.86 -9.05 10.88
C ASP A 222 -25.44 -9.78 12.08
N MET A 223 -25.43 -9.12 13.24
CA MET A 223 -25.84 -9.70 14.54
C MET A 223 -27.35 -10.00 14.61
N ARG A 224 -28.17 -9.46 13.71
CA ARG A 224 -29.61 -9.66 13.65
C ARG A 224 -30.01 -11.01 13.03
N LYS A 225 -29.10 -11.64 12.28
CA LYS A 225 -29.34 -12.94 11.62
C LYS A 225 -29.39 -14.09 12.65
N THR A 226 -30.28 -15.04 12.43
CA THR A 226 -30.58 -16.13 13.38
C THR A 226 -29.37 -17.01 13.72
N GLY A 227 -28.51 -17.32 12.76
CA GLY A 227 -27.30 -18.13 12.96
C GLY A 227 -26.27 -17.50 13.89
N MET A 228 -26.29 -16.16 14.04
CA MET A 228 -25.33 -15.44 14.88
C MET A 228 -25.38 -15.77 16.38
N LYS A 229 -26.53 -16.28 16.86
CA LYS A 229 -26.67 -16.68 18.27
C LYS A 229 -25.74 -17.83 18.65
N LYS A 230 -25.52 -18.77 17.71
CA LYS A 230 -24.67 -19.96 17.89
C LYS A 230 -23.19 -19.72 17.53
N LEU A 231 -22.91 -18.65 16.83
CA LEU A 231 -21.56 -18.34 16.37
C LEU A 231 -20.65 -18.01 17.56
N ALA A 232 -19.46 -18.64 17.56
CA ALA A 232 -18.44 -18.43 18.58
C ALA A 232 -17.03 -18.51 17.99
N PHE A 233 -16.11 -17.73 18.55
CA PHE A 233 -14.67 -17.86 18.33
C PHE A 233 -14.03 -18.76 19.39
N HIS A 234 -14.55 -18.72 20.64
CA HIS A 234 -14.04 -19.49 21.78
C HIS A 234 -15.17 -19.75 22.79
N PRO A 235 -15.23 -20.96 23.41
CA PRO A 235 -14.41 -22.15 23.07
C PRO A 235 -14.74 -22.70 21.67
N PRO A 236 -13.82 -23.45 21.05
CA PRO A 236 -14.14 -24.21 19.85
C PRO A 236 -15.32 -25.15 20.06
N HIS A 237 -16.05 -25.45 18.99
CA HIS A 237 -17.18 -26.41 19.06
C HIS A 237 -16.74 -27.76 19.59
N LEU A 238 -17.62 -28.47 20.31
CA LEU A 238 -17.29 -29.77 20.93
C LEU A 238 -16.78 -30.81 19.93
N ASP A 239 -17.29 -30.78 18.69
CA ASP A 239 -16.87 -31.68 17.61
C ASP A 239 -15.68 -31.15 16.81
N TYR A 240 -15.02 -30.07 17.27
CA TYR A 240 -13.89 -29.49 16.56
C TYR A 240 -12.67 -30.41 16.60
N SER A 241 -12.21 -30.85 15.43
CA SER A 241 -11.05 -31.74 15.29
C SER A 241 -10.03 -31.25 14.25
N TRP A 242 -10.22 -30.04 13.73
CA TRP A 242 -9.36 -29.44 12.72
C TRP A 242 -8.13 -28.79 13.36
N PRO A 243 -7.14 -28.34 12.55
CA PRO A 243 -5.96 -27.64 13.08
C PRO A 243 -6.31 -26.41 13.91
N PHE A 244 -5.59 -26.21 15.01
CA PHE A 244 -5.83 -25.13 15.96
C PHE A 244 -5.29 -23.81 15.41
N ASP A 245 -6.15 -23.11 14.67
CA ASP A 245 -5.90 -21.83 13.99
C ASP A 245 -7.20 -21.02 14.08
N ASP A 246 -7.13 -19.76 14.44
CA ASP A 246 -8.31 -18.92 14.68
C ASP A 246 -9.20 -18.75 13.44
N ILE A 247 -8.61 -18.73 12.25
CA ILE A 247 -9.34 -18.65 10.96
C ILE A 247 -10.13 -19.94 10.75
N ILE A 248 -9.50 -21.09 11.01
CA ILE A 248 -10.10 -22.42 10.81
C ILE A 248 -11.18 -22.67 11.85
N VAL A 249 -10.92 -22.31 13.12
CA VAL A 249 -11.93 -22.41 14.21
C VAL A 249 -13.17 -21.58 13.90
N PHE A 250 -12.98 -20.35 13.45
CA PHE A 250 -14.10 -19.49 13.06
C PHE A 250 -14.88 -20.05 11.86
N ALA A 251 -14.18 -20.52 10.82
CA ALA A 251 -14.82 -21.13 9.66
C ALA A 251 -15.63 -22.38 10.03
N PHE A 252 -15.11 -23.21 10.94
CA PHE A 252 -15.84 -24.36 11.48
C PHE A 252 -17.09 -23.92 12.26
N SER A 253 -16.96 -22.92 13.11
CA SER A 253 -18.10 -22.35 13.85
C SER A 253 -19.19 -21.82 12.92
N CYS A 254 -18.81 -21.12 11.83
CA CYS A 254 -19.75 -20.69 10.81
C CYS A 254 -20.48 -21.88 10.17
N ARG A 255 -19.75 -22.95 9.81
CA ARG A 255 -20.30 -24.15 9.20
C ARG A 255 -21.34 -24.85 10.08
N VAL A 256 -21.02 -25.08 11.36
CA VAL A 256 -21.95 -25.75 12.29
C VAL A 256 -23.12 -24.87 12.70
N SER A 257 -22.98 -23.56 12.60
CA SER A 257 -24.04 -22.58 12.83
C SER A 257 -24.89 -22.28 11.58
N GLU A 258 -24.61 -22.95 10.47
CA GLU A 258 -25.27 -22.71 9.16
C GLU A 258 -25.14 -21.26 8.67
N VAL A 259 -24.00 -20.62 8.95
CA VAL A 259 -23.70 -19.24 8.58
C VAL A 259 -22.77 -19.22 7.38
N GLN A 260 -23.28 -18.78 6.22
CA GLN A 260 -22.45 -18.63 5.02
C GLN A 260 -21.63 -17.35 5.09
N MET A 261 -20.33 -17.48 4.81
CA MET A 261 -19.41 -16.35 4.61
C MET A 261 -19.35 -15.91 3.16
N TYR A 262 -19.21 -14.61 2.94
CA TYR A 262 -19.13 -13.99 1.62
C TYR A 262 -17.91 -13.10 1.50
N LEU A 263 -17.31 -13.07 0.30
CA LEU A 263 -16.27 -12.12 -0.10
C LEU A 263 -16.84 -11.17 -1.13
N CYS A 264 -16.69 -9.87 -0.92
CA CYS A 264 -17.06 -8.83 -1.89
C CYS A 264 -15.82 -8.17 -2.49
N ASN A 265 -15.77 -8.09 -3.84
CA ASN A 265 -14.69 -7.44 -4.58
C ASN A 265 -15.20 -6.42 -5.62
N LYS A 266 -16.44 -5.94 -5.47
CA LYS A 266 -17.10 -5.02 -6.41
C LYS A 266 -16.33 -3.72 -6.61
N VAL A 267 -15.67 -3.26 -5.54
CA VAL A 267 -14.81 -2.07 -5.52
C VAL A 267 -13.50 -2.39 -4.79
N ARG A 268 -12.54 -1.47 -4.86
CA ARG A 268 -11.37 -1.51 -3.96
C ARG A 268 -11.80 -1.00 -2.59
N TYR A 269 -11.60 -1.81 -1.55
CA TYR A 269 -11.93 -1.48 -0.16
C TYR A 269 -10.72 -1.01 0.63
N GLY A 270 -9.55 -1.55 0.31
CA GLY A 270 -8.32 -1.26 1.03
C GLY A 270 -7.25 -2.31 0.82
N TYR A 271 -6.29 -2.30 1.72
CA TYR A 271 -5.09 -3.12 1.65
C TYR A 271 -4.84 -3.87 2.95
N LEU A 272 -4.15 -5.01 2.88
CA LEU A 272 -3.67 -5.74 4.05
C LEU A 272 -2.18 -6.09 3.89
N ASN A 273 -1.47 -6.14 5.01
CA ASN A 273 -0.09 -6.59 5.02
C ASN A 273 0.00 -8.11 4.80
N VAL A 274 1.06 -8.56 4.15
CA VAL A 274 1.34 -10.00 4.01
C VAL A 274 1.80 -10.52 5.37
N PRO A 275 1.28 -11.69 5.85
CA PRO A 275 1.68 -12.23 7.14
C PRO A 275 3.19 -12.40 7.26
N ALA A 276 3.74 -11.90 8.36
CA ALA A 276 5.15 -12.06 8.68
C ALA A 276 5.49 -13.54 8.93
N LYS A 277 6.69 -13.95 8.54
CA LYS A 277 7.20 -15.29 8.84
C LYS A 277 7.51 -15.42 10.34
N PRO A 278 7.51 -16.65 10.92
CA PRO A 278 7.72 -16.86 12.35
C PRO A 278 9.03 -16.28 12.91
N HIS A 279 10.07 -16.19 12.08
CA HIS A 279 11.39 -15.65 12.46
C HIS A 279 11.54 -14.14 12.22
N HIS A 280 10.53 -13.48 11.66
CA HIS A 280 10.57 -12.03 11.43
C HIS A 280 10.48 -11.26 12.75
N THR A 281 11.17 -10.13 12.77
CA THR A 281 11.14 -9.15 13.87
C THR A 281 9.96 -8.19 13.70
N ILE A 282 9.73 -7.31 14.69
CA ILE A 282 8.79 -6.19 14.59
C ILE A 282 9.27 -5.20 13.51
N GLU A 283 10.57 -5.02 13.37
CA GLU A 283 11.17 -4.17 12.34
C GLU A 283 10.92 -4.71 10.92
N ASP A 284 11.06 -6.03 10.71
CA ASP A 284 10.71 -6.65 9.41
C ASP A 284 9.24 -6.43 9.04
N ASP A 285 8.35 -6.48 10.03
CA ASP A 285 6.93 -6.21 9.82
C ASP A 285 6.67 -4.74 9.50
N SER A 286 7.34 -3.82 10.18
CA SER A 286 7.29 -2.39 9.91
C SER A 286 7.75 -2.06 8.49
N ILE A 287 8.85 -2.66 8.04
CA ILE A 287 9.36 -2.49 6.67
C ILE A 287 8.36 -3.05 5.63
N SER A 288 7.77 -4.22 5.92
CA SER A 288 6.72 -4.79 5.06
C SER A 288 5.51 -3.88 4.98
N PHE A 289 5.10 -3.30 6.10
CA PHE A 289 3.97 -2.37 6.16
C PHE A 289 4.27 -1.06 5.42
N SER A 290 5.47 -0.49 5.58
CA SER A 290 5.90 0.70 4.81
C SER A 290 5.81 0.44 3.30
N HIS A 291 6.23 -0.74 2.85
CA HIS A 291 6.07 -1.10 1.44
C HIS A 291 4.60 -1.24 1.02
N LEU A 292 3.71 -1.74 1.88
CA LEU A 292 2.27 -1.74 1.62
C LEU A 292 1.73 -0.33 1.39
N ILE A 293 2.17 0.64 2.21
CA ILE A 293 1.81 2.07 2.06
C ILE A 293 2.26 2.60 0.69
N LEU A 294 3.49 2.27 0.26
CA LEU A 294 4.01 2.68 -1.05
C LEU A 294 3.18 2.11 -2.20
N GLU A 295 2.88 0.81 -2.16
CA GLU A 295 2.06 0.15 -3.17
C GLU A 295 0.65 0.76 -3.27
N ALA A 296 0.04 1.05 -2.14
CA ALA A 296 -1.28 1.68 -2.11
C ALA A 296 -1.28 3.10 -2.70
N THR A 297 -0.18 3.83 -2.56
CA THR A 297 -0.01 5.20 -3.08
C THR A 297 0.15 5.24 -4.61
N ILE A 298 0.49 4.12 -5.25
CA ILE A 298 0.60 4.04 -6.73
C ILE A 298 -0.76 4.26 -7.39
N ASP A 299 -1.79 3.61 -6.87
CA ASP A 299 -3.15 3.59 -7.44
C ASP A 299 -4.11 4.57 -6.73
N GLY A 300 -3.64 5.28 -5.71
CA GLY A 300 -4.46 6.16 -4.88
C GLY A 300 -3.69 7.38 -4.35
N PRO A 301 -4.37 8.26 -3.63
CA PRO A 301 -3.71 9.36 -2.95
C PRO A 301 -2.79 8.83 -1.82
N PRO A 302 -1.79 9.63 -1.40
CA PRO A 302 -0.98 9.30 -0.23
C PRO A 302 -1.85 8.99 0.99
N MET A 303 -1.50 7.92 1.69
CA MET A 303 -2.22 7.54 2.92
C MET A 303 -1.86 8.52 4.03
N ALA A 304 -2.87 9.13 4.63
CA ALA A 304 -2.67 10.01 5.77
C ALA A 304 -2.85 9.21 7.08
N PRO A 305 -1.90 9.31 8.01
CA PRO A 305 -2.07 8.76 9.35
C PRO A 305 -3.15 9.52 10.13
N SER A 306 -3.54 9.01 11.29
CA SER A 306 -4.38 9.72 12.25
C SER A 306 -3.69 11.00 12.72
N LYS A 307 -4.44 12.09 12.81
CA LYS A 307 -3.96 13.34 13.39
C LYS A 307 -4.05 13.38 14.93
N TYR A 308 -4.57 12.32 15.53
CA TYR A 308 -4.81 12.20 16.97
C TYR A 308 -3.85 11.23 17.67
N VAL A 309 -2.78 10.83 16.97
CA VAL A 309 -1.68 10.07 17.54
C VAL A 309 -0.36 10.75 17.22
N SER A 310 0.55 10.69 18.16
CA SER A 310 1.92 11.17 17.98
C SER A 310 2.66 10.23 17.04
N LEU A 311 3.25 10.80 15.98
CA LEU A 311 4.09 10.04 15.06
C LEU A 311 5.54 10.12 15.51
N PHE A 312 6.25 9.00 15.39
CA PHE A 312 7.70 9.02 15.53
C PHE A 312 8.31 9.79 14.37
N PRO A 313 9.23 10.74 14.63
CA PRO A 313 9.93 11.46 13.59
C PRO A 313 10.67 10.49 12.67
N LYS A 314 10.49 10.63 11.37
CA LYS A 314 11.26 9.88 10.37
C LYS A 314 12.73 10.32 10.42
N GLN A 315 13.64 9.36 10.54
CA GLN A 315 15.08 9.61 10.54
C GLN A 315 15.63 9.36 9.14
N ARG A 316 15.54 10.39 8.30
CA ARG A 316 16.05 10.30 6.94
C ARG A 316 17.56 10.38 6.91
N ASP A 317 18.17 9.58 6.05
CA ASP A 317 19.60 9.55 5.77
C ASP A 317 19.89 9.39 4.28
N LEU A 318 21.15 9.54 3.90
CA LEU A 318 21.63 9.40 2.53
C LEU A 318 22.09 7.97 2.18
N MET A 319 21.83 6.98 3.03
CA MET A 319 22.22 5.57 2.83
C MET A 319 23.72 5.36 2.58
N GLY A 320 24.58 6.23 3.10
CA GLY A 320 26.02 6.19 2.90
C GLY A 320 26.51 6.76 1.57
N PHE A 321 25.65 7.40 0.78
CA PHE A 321 26.02 8.24 -0.37
C PHE A 321 26.33 9.67 0.09
N ASP A 322 27.13 10.40 -0.70
CA ASP A 322 27.39 11.81 -0.44
C ASP A 322 26.18 12.67 -0.76
N GLU A 323 25.41 12.26 -1.79
CA GLU A 323 24.15 12.88 -2.15
C GLU A 323 23.20 11.86 -2.80
N VAL A 324 21.90 12.09 -2.61
CA VAL A 324 20.82 11.34 -3.26
C VAL A 324 19.99 12.32 -4.08
N TYR A 325 19.88 12.11 -5.38
CA TYR A 325 19.19 13.00 -6.30
C TYR A 325 17.85 12.43 -6.75
N LEU A 326 16.83 13.31 -6.86
CA LEU A 326 15.57 13.05 -7.54
C LEU A 326 15.44 13.99 -8.73
N ILE A 327 15.54 13.47 -9.95
CA ILE A 327 15.32 14.23 -11.19
C ILE A 327 13.81 14.30 -11.43
N ASN A 328 13.25 15.52 -11.48
CA ASN A 328 11.82 15.72 -11.69
C ASN A 328 11.55 16.93 -12.59
N LEU A 329 10.69 16.79 -13.58
CA LEU A 329 10.17 17.90 -14.37
C LEU A 329 9.28 18.80 -13.50
N ARG A 330 9.60 20.08 -13.38
CA ARG A 330 8.91 21.05 -12.54
C ARG A 330 7.39 21.08 -12.76
N ARG A 331 6.93 20.83 -13.98
CA ARG A 331 5.51 20.74 -14.34
C ARG A 331 4.84 19.43 -13.91
N ARG A 332 5.60 18.41 -13.48
CA ARG A 332 5.11 17.11 -13.01
C ARG A 332 5.10 17.06 -11.48
N GLN A 333 4.36 18.02 -10.89
CA GLN A 333 4.19 18.08 -9.44
C GLN A 333 3.55 16.80 -8.87
N ASP A 334 2.66 16.17 -9.62
CA ASP A 334 2.03 14.89 -9.28
C ASP A 334 3.06 13.77 -9.01
N ARG A 335 4.08 13.65 -9.87
CA ARG A 335 5.17 12.68 -9.70
C ARG A 335 6.09 13.06 -8.56
N ARG A 336 6.42 14.36 -8.45
CA ARG A 336 7.27 14.89 -7.37
C ARG A 336 6.68 14.58 -6.00
N ASP A 337 5.41 14.88 -5.78
CA ASP A 337 4.75 14.67 -4.50
C ASP A 337 4.69 13.18 -4.14
N ARG A 338 4.40 12.31 -5.11
CA ARG A 338 4.43 10.86 -4.92
C ARG A 338 5.81 10.35 -4.54
N MET A 339 6.86 10.80 -5.24
CA MET A 339 8.23 10.37 -4.97
C MET A 339 8.71 10.87 -3.60
N LEU A 340 8.46 12.12 -3.27
CA LEU A 340 8.84 12.69 -1.96
C LEU A 340 8.12 11.98 -0.81
N TYR A 341 6.83 11.66 -1.00
CA TYR A 341 6.10 10.85 -0.03
C TYR A 341 6.75 9.46 0.13
N SER A 342 7.05 8.79 -0.98
CA SER A 342 7.65 7.45 -0.96
C SER A 342 9.03 7.44 -0.31
N LEU A 343 9.88 8.39 -0.65
CA LEU A 343 11.23 8.51 -0.08
C LEU A 343 11.18 8.87 1.42
N ASN A 344 10.20 9.69 1.84
CA ASN A 344 9.96 9.96 3.24
C ASN A 344 9.52 8.70 4.01
N GLU A 345 8.62 7.87 3.43
CA GLU A 345 8.22 6.61 4.04
C GLU A 345 9.38 5.60 4.14
N LEU A 346 10.31 5.63 3.19
CA LEU A 346 11.54 4.83 3.21
C LEU A 346 12.66 5.44 4.08
N GLU A 347 12.42 6.63 4.67
CA GLU A 347 13.43 7.35 5.46
C GLU A 347 14.71 7.64 4.66
N ILE A 348 14.55 8.04 3.40
CA ILE A 348 15.63 8.45 2.51
C ILE A 348 15.59 9.97 2.36
N ASP A 349 16.72 10.63 2.63
CA ASP A 349 16.88 12.05 2.32
C ASP A 349 17.21 12.24 0.86
N VAL A 350 16.74 13.32 0.24
CA VAL A 350 16.86 13.51 -1.20
C VAL A 350 16.91 14.97 -1.58
N LYS A 351 17.83 15.29 -2.50
CA LYS A 351 17.92 16.58 -3.18
C LYS A 351 17.12 16.53 -4.48
N VAL A 352 16.07 17.34 -4.58
CA VAL A 352 15.29 17.43 -5.82
C VAL A 352 16.02 18.32 -6.82
N VAL A 353 16.24 17.77 -8.03
CA VAL A 353 16.81 18.49 -9.17
C VAL A 353 15.71 18.74 -10.18
N ASP A 354 15.51 20.01 -10.55
CA ASP A 354 14.60 20.37 -11.64
C ASP A 354 15.18 19.86 -12.97
N ALA A 355 14.51 18.88 -13.57
CA ALA A 355 14.92 18.34 -14.87
C ALA A 355 14.86 19.41 -15.96
N ILE A 356 15.77 19.34 -16.91
CA ILE A 356 15.77 20.20 -18.09
C ILE A 356 14.55 19.85 -18.95
N ASP A 357 13.59 20.77 -19.06
CA ASP A 357 12.42 20.56 -19.91
C ASP A 357 12.77 20.73 -21.39
N GLY A 358 12.97 19.61 -22.09
CA GLY A 358 13.26 19.61 -23.51
C GLY A 358 12.20 20.32 -24.35
N GLY A 359 10.95 20.36 -23.91
CA GLY A 359 9.88 21.10 -24.58
C GLY A 359 10.09 22.62 -24.56
N ALA A 360 10.77 23.12 -23.55
CA ALA A 360 11.11 24.55 -23.42
C ALA A 360 12.40 24.95 -24.19
N LEU A 361 13.24 23.98 -24.58
CA LEU A 361 14.47 24.25 -25.29
C LEU A 361 14.20 24.69 -26.76
N ASN A 362 14.75 25.81 -27.17
CA ASN A 362 14.77 26.19 -28.56
C ASN A 362 16.10 25.75 -29.24
N SER A 363 16.20 25.85 -30.56
CA SER A 363 17.38 25.41 -31.30
C SER A 363 18.63 26.27 -31.01
N SER A 364 18.44 27.52 -30.58
CA SER A 364 19.55 28.40 -30.19
C SER A 364 20.10 27.99 -28.83
N ASP A 365 19.23 27.63 -27.86
CA ASP A 365 19.65 27.15 -26.54
C ASP A 365 20.47 25.86 -26.68
N ILE A 366 20.02 24.92 -27.49
CA ILE A 366 20.71 23.65 -27.75
C ILE A 366 22.12 23.92 -28.31
N LYS A 367 22.26 24.85 -29.25
CA LYS A 367 23.57 25.24 -29.80
C LYS A 367 24.47 25.93 -28.78
N ILE A 368 23.93 26.84 -27.96
CA ILE A 368 24.67 27.52 -26.89
C ILE A 368 25.24 26.51 -25.90
N LEU A 369 24.46 25.45 -25.58
CA LEU A 369 24.90 24.37 -24.72
C LEU A 369 25.95 23.44 -25.36
N GLY A 370 26.31 23.65 -26.63
CA GLY A 370 27.27 22.83 -27.37
C GLY A 370 26.73 21.43 -27.69
N VAL A 371 25.40 21.29 -27.80
CA VAL A 371 24.79 19.99 -28.08
C VAL A 371 24.63 19.77 -29.57
N ASP A 372 25.32 18.75 -30.08
CA ASP A 372 25.17 18.21 -31.43
C ASP A 372 24.72 16.73 -31.35
N ILE A 373 23.88 16.33 -32.29
CA ILE A 373 23.39 14.94 -32.37
C ILE A 373 24.50 14.06 -32.97
N LEU A 374 24.64 12.84 -32.43
CA LEU A 374 25.55 11.85 -32.97
C LEU A 374 25.27 11.65 -34.48
N PRO A 375 26.27 11.77 -35.37
CA PRO A 375 26.09 11.57 -36.80
C PRO A 375 25.49 10.20 -37.13
N GLY A 376 24.39 10.20 -37.90
CA GLY A 376 23.69 8.95 -38.26
C GLY A 376 22.88 8.29 -37.14
N TYR A 377 22.62 8.99 -36.05
CA TYR A 377 21.76 8.46 -35.00
C TYR A 377 20.29 8.38 -35.42
N TYR A 378 19.70 7.20 -35.25
CA TYR A 378 18.28 6.93 -35.34
C TYR A 378 17.90 5.98 -34.22
N ASP A 379 16.82 6.30 -33.53
CA ASP A 379 16.25 5.43 -32.48
C ASP A 379 16.03 4.00 -33.02
N PRO A 380 16.53 2.97 -32.36
CA PRO A 380 16.51 1.61 -32.90
C PRO A 380 15.09 1.01 -33.05
N PHE A 381 14.13 1.54 -32.32
CA PHE A 381 12.74 1.03 -32.33
C PHE A 381 11.83 1.83 -33.24
N SER A 382 11.86 3.15 -33.14
CA SER A 382 10.96 4.06 -33.85
C SER A 382 11.56 4.67 -35.14
N ARG A 383 12.88 4.52 -35.38
CA ARG A 383 13.62 5.09 -36.51
C ARG A 383 13.57 6.61 -36.60
N ARG A 384 13.22 7.30 -35.51
CA ARG A 384 13.24 8.77 -35.42
C ARG A 384 14.60 9.31 -34.98
N THR A 385 14.85 10.58 -35.22
CA THR A 385 16.00 11.29 -34.68
C THR A 385 15.80 11.61 -33.18
N LEU A 386 16.89 12.06 -32.53
CA LEU A 386 16.88 12.50 -31.13
C LEU A 386 15.81 13.57 -30.88
N THR A 387 14.98 13.40 -29.87
CA THR A 387 13.96 14.37 -29.50
C THR A 387 14.49 15.38 -28.49
N LYS A 388 13.86 16.55 -28.45
CA LYS A 388 14.16 17.56 -27.41
C LYS A 388 13.94 17.03 -25.98
N GLY A 389 12.98 16.12 -25.77
CA GLY A 389 12.75 15.46 -24.49
C GLY A 389 13.95 14.61 -24.06
N GLU A 390 14.53 13.84 -24.99
CA GLU A 390 15.74 13.05 -24.75
C GLU A 390 16.97 13.93 -24.49
N VAL A 391 17.08 15.07 -25.20
CA VAL A 391 18.12 16.07 -24.91
C VAL A 391 17.97 16.59 -23.47
N GLY A 392 16.76 16.95 -23.06
CA GLY A 392 16.50 17.43 -21.70
C GLY A 392 16.80 16.36 -20.64
N CYS A 393 16.41 15.11 -20.90
CA CYS A 393 16.72 13.96 -20.03
C CYS A 393 18.24 13.79 -19.88
N PHE A 394 18.97 13.72 -20.99
CA PHE A 394 20.43 13.60 -20.98
C PHE A 394 21.10 14.73 -20.19
N LEU A 395 20.72 15.97 -20.46
CA LEU A 395 21.29 17.14 -19.79
C LEU A 395 21.02 17.12 -18.27
N SER A 396 19.88 16.60 -17.85
CA SER A 396 19.55 16.48 -16.42
C SER A 396 20.53 15.54 -15.70
N HIS A 397 20.86 14.40 -16.29
CA HIS A 397 21.89 13.49 -15.76
C HIS A 397 23.29 14.09 -15.87
N TYR A 398 23.61 14.70 -17.01
CA TYR A 398 24.92 15.30 -17.27
C TYR A 398 25.29 16.37 -16.22
N TYR A 399 24.35 17.23 -15.83
CA TYR A 399 24.63 18.26 -14.82
C TYR A 399 24.81 17.67 -13.42
N ILE A 400 24.20 16.54 -13.09
CA ILE A 400 24.48 15.82 -11.84
C ILE A 400 25.90 15.25 -11.87
N TRP A 401 26.31 14.59 -12.96
CA TRP A 401 27.69 14.09 -13.09
C TRP A 401 28.70 15.21 -12.97
N LYS A 402 28.41 16.38 -13.58
CA LYS A 402 29.24 17.56 -13.47
C LYS A 402 29.33 18.08 -12.05
N GLU A 403 28.20 18.20 -11.35
CA GLU A 403 28.17 18.61 -9.95
C GLU A 403 28.99 17.67 -9.07
N MET A 404 28.88 16.37 -9.26
CA MET A 404 29.67 15.37 -8.53
C MET A 404 31.16 15.60 -8.71
N VAL A 405 31.61 15.81 -9.95
CA VAL A 405 33.03 16.05 -10.25
C VAL A 405 33.49 17.40 -9.70
N ASP A 406 32.71 18.46 -9.88
CA ASP A 406 33.03 19.81 -9.39
C ASP A 406 33.13 19.84 -7.85
N GLN A 407 32.31 19.05 -7.14
CA GLN A 407 32.30 18.97 -5.67
C GLN A 407 33.10 17.80 -5.08
N GLN A 408 33.75 16.98 -5.95
CA GLN A 408 34.55 15.81 -5.55
C GLN A 408 33.77 14.84 -4.65
N MET A 409 32.51 14.54 -5.03
CA MET A 409 31.67 13.54 -4.34
C MET A 409 32.11 12.13 -4.72
N ASP A 410 32.36 11.26 -3.75
CA ASP A 410 32.83 9.90 -3.99
C ASP A 410 31.75 9.04 -4.67
N LYS A 411 30.49 9.15 -4.21
CA LYS A 411 29.37 8.37 -4.76
C LYS A 411 28.02 9.07 -4.57
N ALA A 412 27.17 8.97 -5.56
CA ALA A 412 25.81 9.49 -5.51
C ALA A 412 24.79 8.44 -5.97
N LEU A 413 23.55 8.59 -5.48
CA LEU A 413 22.41 7.80 -5.91
C LEU A 413 21.42 8.70 -6.65
N ILE A 414 20.94 8.26 -7.81
CA ILE A 414 20.06 9.05 -8.69
C ILE A 414 18.76 8.29 -8.91
N PHE A 415 17.63 9.00 -8.75
CA PHE A 415 16.28 8.52 -9.07
C PHE A 415 15.65 9.40 -10.15
N GLU A 416 14.94 8.79 -11.09
CA GLU A 416 13.92 9.45 -11.90
C GLU A 416 12.57 9.49 -11.16
N ASP A 417 11.63 10.30 -11.62
CA ASP A 417 10.36 10.58 -10.88
C ASP A 417 9.23 9.58 -11.13
N ASP A 418 9.49 8.49 -11.85
CA ASP A 418 8.50 7.45 -12.18
C ASP A 418 8.88 6.05 -11.69
N VAL A 419 9.80 5.95 -10.75
CA VAL A 419 10.21 4.68 -10.15
C VAL A 419 9.15 4.12 -9.20
N ARG A 420 9.21 2.79 -9.04
CA ARG A 420 8.44 2.02 -8.09
C ARG A 420 9.38 1.18 -7.25
N PHE A 421 9.33 1.38 -5.94
CA PHE A 421 10.24 0.71 -5.01
C PHE A 421 9.83 -0.74 -4.76
N GLN A 422 10.80 -1.65 -4.78
CA GLN A 422 10.60 -3.03 -4.34
C GLN A 422 10.59 -3.14 -2.81
N ALA A 423 10.05 -4.25 -2.30
CA ALA A 423 10.11 -4.55 -0.87
C ALA A 423 11.55 -4.55 -0.35
N ASN A 424 11.75 -4.01 0.85
CA ASN A 424 13.06 -3.90 1.50
C ASN A 424 14.10 -3.08 0.71
N PHE A 425 13.69 -2.14 -0.13
CA PHE A 425 14.60 -1.38 -1.01
C PHE A 425 15.79 -0.80 -0.24
N LYS A 426 15.56 0.03 0.78
CA LYS A 426 16.62 0.68 1.57
C LYS A 426 17.60 -0.33 2.15
N ARG A 427 17.09 -1.39 2.80
CA ARG A 427 17.92 -2.46 3.42
C ARG A 427 18.74 -3.21 2.36
N ARG A 428 18.19 -3.44 1.17
CA ARG A 428 18.91 -4.10 0.06
C ARG A 428 20.04 -3.23 -0.47
N VAL A 429 19.81 -1.93 -0.65
CA VAL A 429 20.84 -0.99 -1.11
C VAL A 429 21.97 -0.86 -0.07
N LEU A 430 21.62 -0.69 1.21
CA LEU A 430 22.63 -0.63 2.28
C LEU A 430 23.51 -1.89 2.30
N ARG A 431 22.90 -3.08 2.26
CA ARG A 431 23.64 -4.34 2.21
C ARG A 431 24.51 -4.46 0.97
N LEU A 432 24.00 -4.06 -0.20
CA LEU A 432 24.79 -4.05 -1.43
C LEU A 432 26.05 -3.21 -1.28
N MET A 433 25.92 -1.99 -0.77
CA MET A 433 27.06 -1.08 -0.61
C MET A 433 28.06 -1.61 0.43
N GLU A 434 27.59 -2.23 1.52
CA GLU A 434 28.44 -2.91 2.49
C GLU A 434 29.22 -4.09 1.86
N GLU A 435 28.53 -4.95 1.09
CA GLU A 435 29.16 -6.10 0.41
C GLU A 435 30.19 -5.64 -0.64
N VAL A 436 29.86 -4.59 -1.44
CA VAL A 436 30.76 -3.98 -2.42
C VAL A 436 32.02 -3.41 -1.77
N GLU A 437 31.87 -2.71 -0.64
CA GLU A 437 32.99 -2.15 0.11
C GLU A 437 33.88 -3.24 0.73
N MET A 438 33.26 -4.28 1.31
CA MET A 438 33.98 -5.40 1.93
C MET A 438 34.87 -6.17 0.95
N VAL A 439 34.49 -6.28 -0.32
CA VAL A 439 35.26 -6.99 -1.35
C VAL A 439 36.15 -6.04 -2.17
N GLU A 440 36.16 -4.75 -1.83
CA GLU A 440 36.91 -3.70 -2.56
C GLU A 440 36.60 -3.74 -4.07
N LEU A 441 35.30 -3.95 -4.42
CA LEU A 441 34.89 -4.07 -5.82
C LEU A 441 35.05 -2.75 -6.56
N ASP A 442 35.75 -2.78 -7.68
CA ASP A 442 35.83 -1.63 -8.61
C ASP A 442 34.53 -1.50 -9.40
N TRP A 443 33.89 -0.33 -9.33
CA TRP A 443 32.64 -0.06 -10.03
C TRP A 443 32.51 1.43 -10.38
N ASP A 444 31.86 1.70 -11.51
CA ASP A 444 31.55 3.05 -11.94
C ASP A 444 30.07 3.36 -11.83
N ILE A 445 29.20 2.41 -12.20
CA ILE A 445 27.74 2.54 -12.13
C ILE A 445 27.11 1.23 -11.67
N ILE A 446 26.15 1.31 -10.75
CA ILE A 446 25.32 0.18 -10.32
C ILE A 446 23.85 0.54 -10.57
N TYR A 447 23.24 -0.10 -11.55
CA TYR A 447 21.82 0.06 -11.79
C TYR A 447 21.00 -0.58 -10.66
N LEU A 448 20.01 0.15 -10.14
CA LEU A 448 19.00 -0.34 -9.21
C LEU A 448 17.64 -0.54 -9.89
N GLY A 449 17.45 0.07 -11.06
CA GLY A 449 16.26 -0.08 -11.89
C GLY A 449 16.59 0.15 -13.35
N ARG A 450 16.47 -0.90 -14.16
CA ARG A 450 16.70 -0.87 -15.61
C ARG A 450 15.79 -1.86 -16.33
N LYS A 451 15.72 -1.79 -17.64
CA LYS A 451 15.10 -2.79 -18.50
C LYS A 451 16.17 -3.56 -19.25
N GLN A 452 16.35 -4.84 -18.95
CA GLN A 452 17.19 -5.74 -19.75
C GLN A 452 16.57 -5.91 -21.16
N VAL A 453 17.34 -5.70 -22.20
CA VAL A 453 16.87 -5.78 -23.60
C VAL A 453 16.96 -7.20 -24.13
N LYS A 454 18.04 -7.91 -23.82
CA LYS A 454 18.23 -9.30 -24.23
C LYS A 454 18.08 -10.20 -23.00
N PRO A 455 17.07 -11.09 -22.97
CA PRO A 455 17.02 -12.15 -21.95
C PRO A 455 18.24 -13.07 -22.12
N GLY A 456 19.07 -13.15 -21.12
CA GLY A 456 20.25 -14.02 -21.08
C GLY A 456 20.79 -14.09 -19.66
N ASP A 457 21.66 -15.04 -19.39
CA ASP A 457 22.33 -15.13 -18.11
C ASP A 457 23.46 -14.08 -18.10
N GLU A 458 23.31 -13.07 -17.23
CA GLU A 458 24.35 -12.09 -16.97
C GLU A 458 25.39 -12.68 -15.99
N GLU A 459 26.62 -12.29 -16.14
CA GLU A 459 27.73 -12.77 -15.32
C GLU A 459 27.55 -12.32 -13.88
N VAL A 460 27.53 -13.28 -12.95
CA VAL A 460 27.37 -13.01 -11.52
C VAL A 460 28.68 -12.47 -10.95
N VAL A 461 28.60 -11.40 -10.18
CA VAL A 461 29.75 -10.86 -9.43
C VAL A 461 30.02 -11.74 -8.22
N GLU A 462 31.25 -12.26 -8.13
CA GLU A 462 31.63 -13.11 -7.02
C GLU A 462 31.60 -12.37 -5.68
N ASN A 463 31.14 -13.05 -4.64
CA ASN A 463 31.08 -12.57 -3.25
C ASN A 463 30.13 -11.39 -2.98
N VAL A 464 29.35 -10.90 -3.96
CA VAL A 464 28.30 -9.91 -3.77
C VAL A 464 26.96 -10.49 -4.19
N ARG A 465 25.97 -10.48 -3.30
CA ARG A 465 24.69 -11.15 -3.53
C ARG A 465 23.84 -10.41 -4.55
N ASN A 466 23.29 -11.17 -5.50
CA ASN A 466 22.37 -10.67 -6.52
C ASN A 466 22.95 -9.55 -7.41
N LEU A 467 24.28 -9.37 -7.43
CA LEU A 467 24.94 -8.40 -8.30
C LEU A 467 25.45 -9.11 -9.54
N VAL A 468 25.18 -8.53 -10.70
CA VAL A 468 25.64 -9.05 -12.01
C VAL A 468 26.33 -7.95 -12.81
N VAL A 469 27.16 -8.34 -13.77
CA VAL A 469 27.70 -7.42 -14.77
C VAL A 469 26.58 -7.06 -15.73
N ALA A 470 26.31 -5.75 -15.90
CA ALA A 470 25.20 -5.28 -16.72
C ALA A 470 25.44 -5.56 -18.20
N ASP A 471 24.47 -6.23 -18.87
CA ASP A 471 24.40 -6.33 -20.32
C ASP A 471 23.57 -5.17 -20.91
N TYR A 472 23.40 -5.14 -22.23
CA TYR A 472 22.69 -4.10 -22.95
C TYR A 472 21.30 -3.84 -22.36
N SER A 473 21.09 -2.63 -21.87
CA SER A 473 19.96 -2.24 -21.06
C SER A 473 19.39 -0.89 -21.44
N TYR A 474 18.10 -0.72 -21.20
CA TYR A 474 17.36 0.54 -21.27
C TYR A 474 16.87 1.00 -19.91
N TRP A 475 16.45 2.24 -19.84
CA TRP A 475 15.91 2.94 -18.69
C TRP A 475 16.96 3.22 -17.60
N THR A 476 17.01 4.46 -17.22
CA THR A 476 17.86 5.01 -16.16
C THR A 476 17.06 5.29 -14.89
N LEU A 477 16.06 4.44 -14.57
CA LEU A 477 15.10 4.65 -13.49
C LEU A 477 15.78 4.99 -12.16
N SER A 478 16.85 4.26 -11.82
CA SER A 478 17.68 4.53 -10.65
C SER A 478 19.03 3.86 -10.79
N TYR A 479 20.08 4.56 -10.42
CA TYR A 479 21.45 4.02 -10.37
C TYR A 479 22.32 4.75 -9.35
N ALA A 480 23.26 4.02 -8.77
CA ALA A 480 24.39 4.59 -8.05
C ALA A 480 25.54 4.85 -9.02
N ILE A 481 26.30 5.91 -8.81
CA ILE A 481 27.45 6.29 -9.64
C ILE A 481 28.62 6.72 -8.75
N SER A 482 29.84 6.29 -9.09
CA SER A 482 31.07 6.73 -8.42
C SER A 482 31.62 8.00 -9.05
N LEU A 483 32.48 8.71 -8.34
CA LEU A 483 33.23 9.86 -8.87
C LEU A 483 33.98 9.50 -10.15
N GLN A 484 34.66 8.36 -10.18
CA GLN A 484 35.38 7.85 -11.33
C GLN A 484 34.44 7.60 -12.51
N GLY A 485 33.24 7.02 -12.25
CA GLY A 485 32.21 6.82 -13.27
C GLY A 485 31.74 8.14 -13.88
N ALA A 486 31.43 9.13 -13.04
CA ALA A 486 31.04 10.46 -13.49
C ALA A 486 32.14 11.13 -14.34
N GLN A 487 33.41 11.02 -13.92
CA GLN A 487 34.56 11.54 -14.71
C GLN A 487 34.68 10.84 -16.06
N LYS A 488 34.56 9.50 -16.12
CA LYS A 488 34.60 8.75 -17.38
C LYS A 488 33.50 9.20 -18.37
N LEU A 489 32.28 9.41 -17.85
CA LEU A 489 31.15 9.87 -18.67
C LEU A 489 31.34 11.28 -19.19
N LEU A 490 31.85 12.21 -18.37
CA LEU A 490 32.17 13.59 -18.82
C LEU A 490 33.33 13.66 -19.78
N ASN A 491 34.40 12.88 -19.53
CA ASN A 491 35.58 12.83 -20.40
C ASN A 491 35.31 12.24 -21.81
N ALA A 492 34.17 11.56 -21.96
CA ALA A 492 33.71 11.11 -23.27
C ALA A 492 33.19 12.25 -24.16
N GLU A 493 33.08 13.48 -23.63
CA GLU A 493 32.57 14.68 -24.33
C GLU A 493 31.24 14.44 -25.06
N PRO A 494 30.21 13.94 -24.33
CA PRO A 494 28.97 13.44 -24.95
C PRO A 494 28.13 14.54 -25.60
N LEU A 495 28.26 15.81 -25.20
CA LEU A 495 27.42 16.90 -25.70
C LEU A 495 27.62 17.13 -27.20
N SER A 496 28.84 16.99 -27.73
CA SER A 496 29.17 17.20 -29.15
C SER A 496 28.75 16.04 -30.08
N LYS A 497 28.23 14.96 -29.54
CA LYS A 497 27.82 13.73 -30.24
C LYS A 497 26.73 12.99 -29.46
N MET A 498 25.71 13.74 -29.07
CA MET A 498 24.65 13.28 -28.16
C MET A 498 23.73 12.25 -28.81
N LEU A 499 23.37 11.24 -28.02
CA LEU A 499 22.27 10.31 -28.23
C LEU A 499 21.56 10.15 -26.89
N PRO A 500 20.38 9.47 -26.79
CA PRO A 500 19.70 9.30 -25.51
C PRO A 500 20.62 8.69 -24.46
N VAL A 501 20.43 9.08 -23.19
CA VAL A 501 21.23 8.56 -22.06
C VAL A 501 21.16 7.03 -21.96
N ASP A 502 20.01 6.45 -22.32
CA ASP A 502 19.77 5.00 -22.37
C ASP A 502 20.62 4.26 -23.42
N GLU A 503 21.06 4.95 -24.46
CA GLU A 503 21.96 4.43 -25.49
C GLU A 503 23.42 4.77 -25.15
N PHE A 504 23.68 5.95 -24.58
CA PHE A 504 25.01 6.41 -24.23
C PHE A 504 25.67 5.52 -23.17
N LEU A 505 24.96 5.21 -22.07
CA LEU A 505 25.54 4.39 -21.01
C LEU A 505 25.96 3.00 -21.51
N PRO A 506 25.13 2.23 -22.26
CA PRO A 506 25.55 0.96 -22.85
C PRO A 506 26.74 1.05 -23.81
N ILE A 507 26.93 2.18 -24.50
CA ILE A 507 28.14 2.42 -25.29
C ILE A 507 29.34 2.51 -24.35
N MET A 508 29.23 3.26 -23.25
CA MET A 508 30.35 3.53 -22.35
C MET A 508 30.87 2.27 -21.63
N TYR A 509 29.99 1.27 -21.36
CA TYR A 509 30.42 -0.06 -20.85
C TYR A 509 30.47 -1.15 -21.93
N ASP A 510 30.60 -0.75 -23.23
CA ASP A 510 30.88 -1.61 -24.39
C ASP A 510 29.85 -2.72 -24.68
N LYS A 511 28.60 -2.57 -24.24
CA LYS A 511 27.51 -3.57 -24.46
C LYS A 511 26.51 -3.14 -25.54
N HIS A 512 26.63 -1.93 -26.10
CA HIS A 512 25.75 -1.46 -27.15
C HIS A 512 25.95 -2.29 -28.44
N THR A 513 24.85 -2.61 -29.14
CA THR A 513 24.89 -3.53 -30.30
C THR A 513 25.30 -2.85 -31.64
N ASN A 514 25.28 -1.52 -31.69
CA ASN A 514 25.61 -0.76 -32.91
C ASN A 514 27.06 -0.29 -32.89
N GLU A 515 27.92 -0.95 -33.66
CA GLU A 515 29.34 -0.63 -33.75
C GLU A 515 29.63 0.76 -34.33
N ASN A 516 28.73 1.29 -35.19
CA ASN A 516 28.89 2.64 -35.71
C ASN A 516 28.74 3.69 -34.59
N TYR A 517 27.81 3.52 -33.69
CA TYR A 517 27.65 4.44 -32.54
C TYR A 517 28.85 4.31 -31.59
N LYS A 518 29.30 3.09 -31.34
CA LYS A 518 30.47 2.80 -30.48
C LYS A 518 31.76 3.44 -31.03
N SER A 519 31.93 3.51 -32.35
CA SER A 519 33.13 4.08 -32.98
C SER A 519 33.37 5.55 -32.64
N HIS A 520 32.34 6.30 -32.27
CA HIS A 520 32.43 7.69 -31.84
C HIS A 520 32.90 7.86 -30.39
N TYR A 521 32.98 6.77 -29.62
CA TYR A 521 33.39 6.74 -28.22
C TYR A 521 34.54 5.75 -28.03
N PRO A 522 35.80 6.18 -28.21
CA PRO A 522 36.93 5.26 -28.17
C PRO A 522 37.21 4.65 -26.79
N ASN A 523 36.95 5.42 -25.73
CA ASN A 523 37.15 4.99 -24.36
C ASN A 523 35.83 4.43 -23.77
N ARG A 524 35.64 3.11 -23.82
CA ARG A 524 34.44 2.39 -23.39
C ARG A 524 34.76 1.44 -22.24
N ASN A 525 35.20 2.00 -21.12
CA ASN A 525 35.72 1.27 -19.96
C ASN A 525 34.93 1.53 -18.66
N LEU A 526 33.65 1.92 -18.81
CA LEU A 526 32.77 2.09 -17.66
C LEU A 526 32.45 0.71 -17.06
N GLN A 527 32.67 0.54 -15.76
CA GLN A 527 32.32 -0.68 -15.05
C GLN A 527 30.87 -0.60 -14.59
N ALA A 528 29.98 -1.27 -15.32
CA ALA A 528 28.53 -1.23 -15.10
C ALA A 528 28.03 -2.54 -14.50
N LEU A 529 27.30 -2.44 -13.38
CA LEU A 529 26.72 -3.54 -12.62
C LEU A 529 25.22 -3.36 -12.46
N TYR A 530 24.51 -4.42 -12.04
CA TYR A 530 23.06 -4.40 -11.73
C TYR A 530 22.73 -5.27 -10.52
N LEU A 531 21.87 -4.73 -9.63
CA LEU A 531 21.36 -5.41 -8.44
C LEU A 531 20.14 -6.28 -8.74
#